data_868a3b5888b275756840e775d6bae71f
#
_entry.id   868a3b5888b275756840e775d6bae71f
#
_cell.length_a   1.000
_cell.length_b   1.000
_cell.length_c   1.000
_cell.angle_alpha   90.00
_cell.angle_beta   90.00
_cell.angle_gamma   90.00
#
_symmetry.space_group_name_H-M   'P 1'
#
loop_
_entity.id
_entity.type
_entity.pdbx_description
1 polymer ?
#
loop_
_entity_poly.entity_id
_entity_poly.type
_entity_poly.pdbx_seq_one_letter_code
_entity_poly.pdbx_strand_id
1 'polypeptide(L)'
;MSEGGDIAIDMAGGVATLKLRNPARRNAVTAAMWRAIHAFASEVGTRDDVRAVVIRGDGDKAFSAGADIADFEIARSGAANARTYDNLVEDSCQLIEAIARPTVAVIVGPCMGAGASLAASCDLRIAADNAFFAVPAARLGLGYDPRGIKRFLRVFGASATCELIFTAERLPAQRAYQLGSVSALVPPTDIERVAAEWTARIADNAPLTIAAAKAAIRAHLSGATARLAEAERLYAAADASADYAEGRRAFAEKRAPRFTGS
;
A
#
# COMPACT_ATOMS: atom_id res chain seq x y z
N MET A 1 -12.48 -25.17 -8.10
CA MET A 1 -11.61 -23.99 -8.33
C MET A 1 -12.56 -22.81 -8.45
N SER A 2 -12.48 -21.82 -7.58
CA SER A 2 -13.38 -20.68 -7.64
C SER A 2 -13.13 -19.91 -8.93
N GLU A 3 -14.15 -19.71 -9.75
CA GLU A 3 -14.10 -18.89 -10.97
C GLU A 3 -13.89 -17.39 -10.67
N GLY A 4 -13.71 -17.02 -9.42
CA GLY A 4 -13.44 -15.66 -8.97
C GLY A 4 -12.03 -15.53 -8.37
N GLY A 5 -11.38 -14.36 -8.56
CA GLY A 5 -10.07 -14.09 -7.95
C GLY A 5 -10.09 -14.19 -6.42
N ASP A 6 -8.92 -14.41 -5.83
CA ASP A 6 -8.69 -14.45 -4.39
C ASP A 6 -7.43 -13.65 -4.02
N ILE A 7 -7.05 -13.66 -2.73
CA ILE A 7 -5.74 -13.20 -2.28
C ILE A 7 -4.94 -14.37 -1.73
N ALA A 8 -3.62 -14.30 -1.87
CA ALA A 8 -2.71 -15.19 -1.16
C ALA A 8 -1.89 -14.37 -0.16
N ILE A 9 -1.59 -14.97 0.99
CA ILE A 9 -0.79 -14.33 2.04
C ILE A 9 0.40 -15.23 2.34
N ASP A 10 1.59 -14.69 2.19
CA ASP A 10 2.85 -15.35 2.55
C ASP A 10 3.50 -14.60 3.70
N MET A 11 4.13 -15.35 4.61
CA MET A 11 4.86 -14.81 5.75
C MET A 11 6.29 -15.32 5.72
N ALA A 12 7.27 -14.43 5.59
CA ALA A 12 8.68 -14.80 5.60
C ALA A 12 9.55 -13.66 6.16
N GLY A 13 10.47 -13.96 7.06
CA GLY A 13 11.45 -13.00 7.57
C GLY A 13 10.85 -11.72 8.18
N GLY A 14 9.69 -11.81 8.83
CA GLY A 14 8.99 -10.66 9.36
C GLY A 14 8.24 -9.82 8.30
N VAL A 15 8.17 -10.29 7.06
CA VAL A 15 7.43 -9.63 5.98
C VAL A 15 6.13 -10.38 5.69
N ALA A 16 5.00 -9.69 5.78
CA ALA A 16 3.71 -10.18 5.34
C ALA A 16 3.46 -9.73 3.89
N THR A 17 3.32 -10.68 2.96
CA THR A 17 3.07 -10.39 1.55
C THR A 17 1.64 -10.76 1.18
N LEU A 18 0.84 -9.77 0.78
CA LEU A 18 -0.47 -9.96 0.17
C LEU A 18 -0.33 -9.94 -1.35
N LYS A 19 -0.74 -11.03 -2.01
CA LYS A 19 -0.80 -11.15 -3.46
C LYS A 19 -2.24 -11.08 -3.95
N LEU A 20 -2.51 -10.18 -4.89
CA LEU A 20 -3.78 -10.12 -5.62
C LEU A 20 -3.76 -11.23 -6.68
N ARG A 21 -4.64 -12.21 -6.58
CA ARG A 21 -4.59 -13.40 -7.41
C ARG A 21 -5.84 -13.56 -8.27
N ASN A 22 -5.79 -13.03 -9.47
CA ASN A 22 -6.76 -13.20 -10.54
C ASN A 22 -6.02 -13.11 -11.90
N PRO A 23 -5.10 -14.04 -12.18
CA PRO A 23 -4.16 -13.92 -13.31
C PRO A 23 -4.86 -13.87 -14.67
N ALA A 24 -5.99 -14.59 -14.85
CA ALA A 24 -6.78 -14.57 -16.07
C ALA A 24 -7.34 -13.18 -16.41
N ARG A 25 -7.54 -12.32 -15.40
CA ARG A 25 -8.04 -10.94 -15.51
C ARG A 25 -7.01 -9.90 -15.05
N ARG A 26 -5.71 -10.20 -15.16
CA ARG A 26 -4.61 -9.30 -14.76
C ARG A 26 -4.79 -8.77 -13.34
N ASN A 27 -5.11 -9.66 -12.42
CA ASN A 27 -5.31 -9.35 -11.00
C ASN A 27 -6.39 -8.29 -10.74
N ALA A 28 -7.45 -8.27 -11.56
CA ALA A 28 -8.64 -7.46 -11.32
C ALA A 28 -9.28 -7.86 -9.97
N VAL A 29 -9.67 -6.85 -9.18
CA VAL A 29 -10.10 -7.03 -7.79
C VAL A 29 -11.62 -7.20 -7.72
N THR A 30 -12.08 -8.31 -7.17
CA THR A 30 -13.49 -8.60 -6.91
C THR A 30 -13.93 -8.08 -5.53
N ALA A 31 -15.25 -8.02 -5.28
CA ALA A 31 -15.79 -7.71 -3.97
C ALA A 31 -15.35 -8.72 -2.89
N ALA A 32 -15.18 -10.00 -3.28
CA ALA A 32 -14.66 -11.02 -2.37
C ALA A 32 -13.21 -10.75 -1.99
N MET A 33 -12.37 -10.35 -2.96
CA MET A 33 -10.98 -9.94 -2.70
C MET A 33 -10.93 -8.70 -1.80
N TRP A 34 -11.81 -7.70 -1.99
CA TRP A 34 -11.88 -6.55 -1.12
C TRP A 34 -12.20 -6.91 0.33
N ARG A 35 -13.16 -7.83 0.57
CA ARG A 35 -13.44 -8.35 1.92
C ARG A 35 -12.22 -9.04 2.53
N ALA A 36 -11.50 -9.82 1.75
CA ALA A 36 -10.28 -10.49 2.20
C ALA A 36 -9.13 -9.51 2.49
N ILE A 37 -8.95 -8.48 1.66
CA ILE A 37 -8.00 -7.38 1.88
C ILE A 37 -8.34 -6.63 3.16
N HIS A 38 -9.63 -6.33 3.38
CA HIS A 38 -10.11 -5.69 4.61
C HIS A 38 -9.76 -6.51 5.87
N ALA A 39 -10.05 -7.81 5.85
CA ALA A 39 -9.73 -8.73 6.95
C ALA A 39 -8.21 -8.77 7.20
N PHE A 40 -7.42 -8.98 6.15
CA PHE A 40 -5.96 -8.97 6.23
C PHE A 40 -5.41 -7.67 6.85
N ALA A 41 -5.87 -6.52 6.38
CA ALA A 41 -5.38 -5.22 6.86
C ALA A 41 -5.75 -4.98 8.34
N SER A 42 -6.91 -5.49 8.79
CA SER A 42 -7.34 -5.43 10.19
C SER A 42 -6.47 -6.30 11.10
N GLU A 43 -6.05 -7.47 10.62
CA GLU A 43 -5.31 -8.45 11.42
C GLU A 43 -3.80 -8.18 11.43
N VAL A 44 -3.22 -7.87 10.26
CA VAL A 44 -1.76 -7.75 10.11
C VAL A 44 -1.17 -6.64 10.97
N GLY A 45 -1.94 -5.59 11.23
CA GLY A 45 -1.52 -4.45 12.07
C GLY A 45 -1.32 -4.80 13.55
N THR A 46 -1.95 -5.88 14.03
CA THR A 46 -1.87 -6.33 15.44
C THR A 46 -0.78 -7.38 15.67
N ARG A 47 -0.11 -7.85 14.63
CA ARG A 47 0.91 -8.90 14.71
C ARG A 47 2.27 -8.33 15.08
N ASP A 48 2.85 -8.83 16.17
CA ASP A 48 4.19 -8.41 16.62
C ASP A 48 5.34 -9.02 15.80
N ASP A 49 5.09 -10.16 15.13
CA ASP A 49 6.04 -10.83 14.27
C ASP A 49 6.14 -10.19 12.86
N VAL A 50 5.27 -9.21 12.53
CA VAL A 50 5.32 -8.49 11.25
C VAL A 50 6.13 -7.20 11.41
N ARG A 51 7.11 -7.01 10.52
CA ARG A 51 7.99 -5.84 10.43
C ARG A 51 7.66 -4.97 9.22
N ALA A 52 7.22 -5.57 8.14
CA ALA A 52 6.81 -4.89 6.91
C ALA A 52 5.66 -5.63 6.24
N VAL A 53 4.87 -4.90 5.45
CA VAL A 53 3.79 -5.46 4.62
C VAL A 53 4.08 -5.14 3.17
N VAL A 54 3.99 -6.15 2.31
CA VAL A 54 4.09 -6.02 0.86
C VAL A 54 2.72 -6.27 0.24
N ILE A 55 2.31 -5.45 -0.71
CA ILE A 55 1.13 -5.67 -1.55
C ILE A 55 1.59 -5.72 -3.00
N ARG A 56 1.18 -6.78 -3.72
CA ARG A 56 1.57 -7.00 -5.10
C ARG A 56 0.54 -7.79 -5.90
N GLY A 57 0.65 -7.77 -7.21
CA GLY A 57 -0.06 -8.72 -8.06
C GLY A 57 0.60 -10.10 -8.05
N ASP A 58 -0.17 -11.15 -8.26
CA ASP A 58 0.38 -12.48 -8.51
C ASP A 58 0.93 -12.57 -9.94
N GLY A 59 2.13 -13.17 -10.08
CA GLY A 59 2.84 -13.22 -11.37
C GLY A 59 3.53 -11.89 -11.74
N ASP A 60 3.91 -11.81 -13.01
CA ASP A 60 4.80 -10.76 -13.57
C ASP A 60 4.10 -9.83 -14.60
N LYS A 61 2.78 -9.99 -14.80
CA LYS A 61 2.06 -9.30 -15.88
C LYS A 61 1.36 -8.01 -15.45
N ALA A 62 0.91 -7.94 -14.21
CA ALA A 62 0.16 -6.78 -13.71
C ALA A 62 0.17 -6.72 -12.18
N PHE A 63 0.21 -5.51 -11.64
CA PHE A 63 -0.19 -5.31 -10.26
C PHE A 63 -1.70 -5.55 -10.11
N SER A 64 -2.52 -4.81 -10.84
CA SER A 64 -3.95 -5.02 -10.97
C SER A 64 -4.54 -4.20 -12.11
N ALA A 65 -5.43 -4.79 -12.90
CA ALA A 65 -6.18 -4.09 -13.95
C ALA A 65 -7.36 -3.25 -13.44
N GLY A 66 -7.55 -3.18 -12.12
CA GLY A 66 -8.64 -2.43 -11.50
C GLY A 66 -9.73 -3.33 -10.93
N ALA A 67 -10.97 -2.85 -10.87
CA ALA A 67 -12.11 -3.67 -10.47
C ALA A 67 -12.41 -4.74 -11.52
N ASP A 68 -12.82 -5.94 -11.08
CA ASP A 68 -13.37 -6.94 -11.97
C ASP A 68 -14.74 -6.47 -12.45
N ILE A 69 -14.86 -6.16 -13.76
CA ILE A 69 -16.05 -5.47 -14.29
C ILE A 69 -17.32 -6.28 -14.10
N ALA A 70 -17.27 -7.60 -14.32
CA ALA A 70 -18.46 -8.45 -14.16
C ALA A 70 -18.92 -8.52 -12.70
N ASP A 71 -18.00 -8.61 -11.76
CA ASP A 71 -18.27 -8.57 -10.32
C ASP A 71 -18.72 -7.16 -9.88
N PHE A 72 -18.09 -6.13 -10.43
CA PHE A 72 -18.38 -4.73 -10.13
C PHE A 72 -19.81 -4.33 -10.50
N GLU A 73 -20.32 -4.76 -11.67
CA GLU A 73 -21.70 -4.50 -12.09
C GLU A 73 -22.71 -5.14 -11.12
N ILE A 74 -22.45 -6.37 -10.68
CA ILE A 74 -23.30 -7.08 -9.72
C ILE A 74 -23.22 -6.40 -8.34
N ALA A 75 -22.02 -6.14 -7.85
CA ALA A 75 -21.79 -5.57 -6.53
C ALA A 75 -22.32 -4.14 -6.39
N ARG A 76 -22.49 -3.41 -7.49
CA ARG A 76 -23.03 -2.04 -7.53
C ARG A 76 -24.43 -1.94 -8.09
N SER A 77 -25.17 -3.04 -8.22
CA SER A 77 -26.53 -3.01 -8.72
C SER A 77 -27.47 -2.24 -7.77
N GLY A 78 -27.83 -1.01 -8.17
CA GLY A 78 -28.62 -0.08 -7.38
C GLY A 78 -27.81 0.77 -6.38
N ALA A 79 -28.35 1.93 -6.00
CA ALA A 79 -27.64 2.95 -5.23
C ALA A 79 -27.15 2.48 -3.84
N ALA A 80 -27.94 1.63 -3.16
CA ALA A 80 -27.58 1.10 -1.84
C ALA A 80 -26.34 0.16 -1.92
N ASN A 81 -26.35 -0.78 -2.89
CA ASN A 81 -25.24 -1.70 -3.11
C ASN A 81 -23.98 -0.96 -3.57
N ALA A 82 -24.13 0.04 -4.44
CA ALA A 82 -23.03 0.87 -4.88
C ALA A 82 -22.34 1.55 -3.70
N ARG A 83 -23.11 2.13 -2.77
CA ARG A 83 -22.56 2.77 -1.57
C ARG A 83 -21.86 1.74 -0.64
N THR A 84 -22.46 0.58 -0.46
CA THR A 84 -21.86 -0.51 0.35
C THR A 84 -20.53 -0.96 -0.24
N TYR A 85 -20.45 -1.13 -1.56
CA TYR A 85 -19.22 -1.49 -2.25
C TYR A 85 -18.16 -0.39 -2.12
N ASP A 86 -18.53 0.88 -2.36
CA ASP A 86 -17.61 2.01 -2.25
C ASP A 86 -17.03 2.15 -0.83
N ASN A 87 -17.89 1.95 0.20
CA ASN A 87 -17.42 1.93 1.57
C ASN A 87 -16.44 0.78 1.83
N LEU A 88 -16.72 -0.43 1.38
CA LEU A 88 -15.81 -1.56 1.52
C LEU A 88 -14.43 -1.27 0.91
N VAL A 89 -14.41 -0.68 -0.29
CA VAL A 89 -13.17 -0.28 -0.99
C VAL A 89 -12.40 0.75 -0.16
N GLU A 90 -13.07 1.83 0.24
CA GLU A 90 -12.42 2.94 0.93
C GLU A 90 -11.99 2.58 2.35
N ASP A 91 -12.80 1.81 3.08
CA ASP A 91 -12.45 1.33 4.43
C ASP A 91 -11.25 0.38 4.36
N SER A 92 -11.19 -0.51 3.35
CA SER A 92 -10.03 -1.38 3.13
C SER A 92 -8.75 -0.57 2.85
N CYS A 93 -8.85 0.44 2.00
CA CYS A 93 -7.73 1.34 1.72
C CYS A 93 -7.29 2.12 2.97
N GLN A 94 -8.23 2.61 3.78
CA GLN A 94 -7.94 3.30 5.04
C GLN A 94 -7.28 2.38 6.06
N LEU A 95 -7.71 1.12 6.15
CA LEU A 95 -7.06 0.13 7.02
C LEU A 95 -5.61 -0.14 6.60
N ILE A 96 -5.33 -0.29 5.29
CA ILE A 96 -3.95 -0.41 4.78
C ILE A 96 -3.12 0.83 5.17
N GLU A 97 -3.67 2.01 4.97
CA GLU A 97 -3.03 3.25 5.45
C GLU A 97 -2.79 3.22 6.96
N ALA A 98 -3.70 2.63 7.76
CA ALA A 98 -3.63 2.59 9.21
C ALA A 98 -2.66 1.55 9.78
N ILE A 99 -2.19 0.58 9.01
CA ILE A 99 -1.19 -0.39 9.47
C ILE A 99 0.00 0.35 10.08
N ALA A 100 0.39 0.01 11.30
CA ALA A 100 1.51 0.66 11.98
C ALA A 100 2.88 0.31 11.37
N ARG A 101 2.97 -0.86 10.71
CA ARG A 101 4.18 -1.31 10.00
C ARG A 101 4.27 -0.63 8.64
N PRO A 102 5.48 -0.41 8.07
CA PRO A 102 5.63 0.08 6.70
C PRO A 102 4.94 -0.81 5.69
N THR A 103 4.27 -0.19 4.72
CA THR A 103 3.59 -0.87 3.63
C THR A 103 4.25 -0.53 2.30
N VAL A 104 4.54 -1.54 1.49
CA VAL A 104 5.26 -1.42 0.21
C VAL A 104 4.42 -2.01 -0.90
N ALA A 105 4.05 -1.21 -1.90
CA ALA A 105 3.49 -1.71 -3.15
C ALA A 105 4.61 -2.10 -4.12
N VAL A 106 4.60 -3.34 -4.61
CA VAL A 106 5.54 -3.84 -5.63
C VAL A 106 4.78 -3.97 -6.95
N ILE A 107 5.11 -3.10 -7.93
CA ILE A 107 4.24 -2.81 -9.07
C ILE A 107 4.93 -3.22 -10.38
N VAL A 108 4.30 -4.16 -11.09
CA VAL A 108 4.70 -4.56 -12.44
C VAL A 108 3.52 -4.33 -13.38
N GLY A 109 3.76 -3.77 -14.57
CA GLY A 109 2.74 -3.56 -15.59
C GLY A 109 1.56 -2.69 -15.13
N PRO A 110 0.32 -3.00 -15.54
CA PRO A 110 -0.87 -2.22 -15.19
C PRO A 110 -1.13 -2.10 -13.69
N CYS A 111 -1.31 -0.87 -13.20
CA CYS A 111 -1.77 -0.52 -11.87
C CYS A 111 -2.95 0.46 -12.02
N MET A 112 -4.17 -0.08 -12.17
CA MET A 112 -5.32 0.69 -12.63
C MET A 112 -6.45 0.74 -11.58
N GLY A 113 -7.20 1.84 -11.54
CA GLY A 113 -8.42 1.98 -10.72
C GLY A 113 -8.25 1.48 -9.29
N ALA A 114 -8.92 0.37 -8.94
CA ALA A 114 -8.80 -0.30 -7.64
C ALA A 114 -7.35 -0.62 -7.27
N GLY A 115 -6.54 -1.11 -8.23
CA GLY A 115 -5.12 -1.36 -8.05
C GLY A 115 -4.34 -0.08 -7.75
N ALA A 116 -4.62 1.01 -8.47
CA ALA A 116 -3.98 2.29 -8.20
C ALA A 116 -4.35 2.83 -6.80
N SER A 117 -5.59 2.62 -6.35
CA SER A 117 -6.01 2.97 -4.98
C SER A 117 -5.25 2.16 -3.92
N LEU A 118 -5.11 0.85 -4.11
CA LEU A 118 -4.31 -0.01 -3.23
C LEU A 118 -2.84 0.41 -3.17
N ALA A 119 -2.22 0.64 -4.33
CA ALA A 119 -0.83 1.09 -4.41
C ALA A 119 -0.62 2.47 -3.76
N ALA A 120 -1.59 3.38 -3.91
CA ALA A 120 -1.58 4.71 -3.28
C ALA A 120 -1.85 4.67 -1.77
N SER A 121 -2.43 3.59 -1.25
CA SER A 121 -2.64 3.37 0.19
C SER A 121 -1.36 2.91 0.90
N CYS A 122 -0.38 2.37 0.17
CA CYS A 122 0.92 2.00 0.73
C CYS A 122 1.80 3.22 1.02
N ASP A 123 2.77 3.06 1.93
CA ASP A 123 3.75 4.10 2.23
C ASP A 123 4.74 4.27 1.09
N LEU A 124 5.27 3.17 0.57
CA LEU A 124 6.28 3.12 -0.47
C LEU A 124 5.78 2.39 -1.72
N ARG A 125 6.32 2.73 -2.87
CA ARG A 125 6.04 2.09 -4.17
C ARG A 125 7.34 1.80 -4.89
N ILE A 126 7.60 0.52 -5.16
CA ILE A 126 8.69 0.05 -6.00
C ILE A 126 8.04 -0.38 -7.30
N ALA A 127 8.42 0.21 -8.41
CA ALA A 127 7.82 -0.06 -9.71
C ALA A 127 8.82 -0.57 -10.73
N ALA A 128 8.38 -1.51 -11.55
CA ALA A 128 9.09 -1.85 -12.76
C ALA A 128 8.91 -0.73 -13.81
N ASP A 129 9.89 -0.55 -14.70
CA ASP A 129 9.87 0.50 -15.73
C ASP A 129 8.76 0.29 -16.77
N ASN A 130 8.25 -0.94 -16.92
CA ASN A 130 7.08 -1.28 -17.74
C ASN A 130 5.74 -1.00 -17.05
N ALA A 131 5.74 -0.53 -15.80
CA ALA A 131 4.51 -0.23 -15.07
C ALA A 131 3.92 1.12 -15.45
N PHE A 132 2.61 1.24 -15.23
CA PHE A 132 1.89 2.51 -15.37
C PHE A 132 0.69 2.56 -14.41
N PHE A 133 0.30 3.79 -14.04
CA PHE A 133 -0.91 4.07 -13.27
C PHE A 133 -2.00 4.60 -14.21
N ALA A 134 -3.25 4.28 -13.93
CA ALA A 134 -4.39 4.86 -14.64
C ALA A 134 -5.66 4.83 -13.79
N VAL A 135 -6.52 5.83 -13.98
CA VAL A 135 -7.83 5.91 -13.29
C VAL A 135 -8.92 6.23 -14.34
N PRO A 136 -9.48 5.21 -15.00
CA PRO A 136 -10.38 5.41 -16.13
C PRO A 136 -11.83 5.79 -15.74
N ALA A 137 -12.08 6.27 -14.53
CA ALA A 137 -13.41 6.60 -14.02
C ALA A 137 -14.17 7.57 -14.92
N ALA A 138 -13.52 8.63 -15.44
CA ALA A 138 -14.13 9.61 -16.33
C ALA A 138 -14.58 9.01 -17.67
N ARG A 139 -13.91 7.99 -18.19
CA ARG A 139 -14.31 7.27 -19.41
C ARG A 139 -15.54 6.38 -19.19
N LEU A 140 -15.81 6.03 -17.92
CA LEU A 140 -16.95 5.20 -17.54
C LEU A 140 -18.15 6.04 -17.04
N GLY A 141 -18.01 7.37 -16.94
CA GLY A 141 -19.01 8.22 -16.30
C GLY A 141 -19.19 7.94 -14.81
N LEU A 142 -18.19 7.31 -14.18
CA LEU A 142 -18.21 6.95 -12.78
C LEU A 142 -17.71 8.12 -11.91
N GLY A 143 -18.52 8.54 -10.93
CA GLY A 143 -18.08 9.46 -9.89
C GLY A 143 -16.95 8.83 -9.06
N TYR A 144 -15.88 9.57 -8.82
CA TYR A 144 -14.76 9.08 -8.01
C TYR A 144 -14.93 9.54 -6.55
N ASP A 145 -14.76 8.62 -5.60
CA ASP A 145 -14.96 8.91 -4.17
C ASP A 145 -13.95 9.98 -3.69
N PRO A 146 -14.42 11.05 -3.03
CA PRO A 146 -13.54 12.11 -2.51
C PRO A 146 -12.44 11.60 -1.56
N ARG A 147 -12.70 10.49 -0.83
CA ARG A 147 -11.70 9.84 0.03
C ARG A 147 -10.54 9.30 -0.80
N GLY A 148 -10.83 8.69 -1.95
CA GLY A 148 -9.84 8.24 -2.93
C GLY A 148 -9.06 9.38 -3.55
N ILE A 149 -9.73 10.50 -3.91
CA ILE A 149 -9.05 11.70 -4.43
C ILE A 149 -8.01 12.23 -3.44
N LYS A 150 -8.33 12.30 -2.14
CA LYS A 150 -7.38 12.71 -1.09
C LYS A 150 -6.12 11.85 -1.11
N ARG A 151 -6.25 10.54 -1.30
CA ARG A 151 -5.15 9.59 -1.38
C ARG A 151 -4.25 9.85 -2.59
N PHE A 152 -4.87 10.08 -3.76
CA PHE A 152 -4.12 10.42 -4.98
C PHE A 152 -3.40 11.77 -4.86
N LEU A 153 -4.03 12.80 -4.31
CA LEU A 153 -3.39 14.09 -4.05
C LEU A 153 -2.13 13.96 -3.18
N ARG A 154 -2.19 13.11 -2.16
CA ARG A 154 -1.03 12.84 -1.28
C ARG A 154 0.12 12.17 -2.02
N VAL A 155 -0.18 11.23 -2.93
CA VAL A 155 0.83 10.39 -3.59
C VAL A 155 1.35 11.04 -4.88
N PHE A 156 0.46 11.58 -5.71
CA PHE A 156 0.80 12.09 -7.05
C PHE A 156 0.86 13.61 -7.13
N GLY A 157 0.44 14.31 -6.08
CA GLY A 157 0.28 15.77 -6.11
C GLY A 157 -0.93 16.19 -6.95
N ALA A 158 -1.25 17.49 -6.92
CA ALA A 158 -2.47 18.02 -7.54
C ALA A 158 -2.46 17.84 -9.06
N SER A 159 -1.37 18.25 -9.74
CA SER A 159 -1.31 18.25 -11.21
C SER A 159 -1.44 16.85 -11.80
N ALA A 160 -0.67 15.88 -11.30
CA ALA A 160 -0.74 14.50 -11.81
C ALA A 160 -2.04 13.80 -11.42
N THR A 161 -2.65 14.14 -10.28
CA THR A 161 -3.99 13.65 -9.91
C THR A 161 -5.05 14.17 -10.90
N CYS A 162 -5.04 15.46 -11.23
CA CYS A 162 -5.93 16.03 -12.27
C CYS A 162 -5.72 15.33 -13.61
N GLU A 163 -4.47 15.12 -14.03
CA GLU A 163 -4.15 14.41 -15.25
C GLU A 163 -4.73 12.99 -15.26
N LEU A 164 -4.44 12.19 -14.21
CA LEU A 164 -4.95 10.83 -14.08
C LEU A 164 -6.49 10.74 -14.14
N ILE A 165 -7.17 11.66 -13.45
CA ILE A 165 -8.64 11.62 -13.32
C ILE A 165 -9.34 12.26 -14.52
N PHE A 166 -8.87 13.44 -15.00
CA PHE A 166 -9.58 14.18 -16.04
C PHE A 166 -9.35 13.60 -17.42
N THR A 167 -8.11 13.20 -17.74
CA THR A 167 -7.79 12.64 -19.05
C THR A 167 -8.02 11.14 -19.12
N ALA A 168 -8.03 10.46 -17.94
CA ALA A 168 -8.05 9.00 -17.83
C ALA A 168 -6.91 8.31 -18.63
N GLU A 169 -5.83 9.05 -18.89
CA GLU A 169 -4.64 8.55 -19.56
C GLU A 169 -3.71 7.80 -18.61
N ARG A 170 -2.77 7.07 -19.18
CA ARG A 170 -1.75 6.34 -18.43
C ARG A 170 -0.66 7.29 -17.95
N LEU A 171 -0.32 7.23 -16.67
CA LEU A 171 0.87 7.84 -16.10
C LEU A 171 1.98 6.77 -16.05
N PRO A 172 3.00 6.81 -16.91
CA PRO A 172 4.10 5.84 -16.88
C PRO A 172 4.83 5.87 -15.53
N ALA A 173 5.33 4.71 -15.06
CA ALA A 173 6.08 4.61 -13.82
C ALA A 173 7.34 5.49 -13.82
N GLN A 174 7.99 5.68 -14.97
CA GLN A 174 9.11 6.61 -15.13
C GLN A 174 8.72 8.04 -14.74
N ARG A 175 7.56 8.52 -15.21
CA ARG A 175 7.08 9.85 -14.85
C ARG A 175 6.65 9.94 -13.40
N ALA A 176 5.98 8.90 -12.89
CA ALA A 176 5.61 8.81 -11.47
C ALA A 176 6.86 8.83 -10.56
N TYR A 177 7.96 8.21 -10.99
CA TYR A 177 9.25 8.28 -10.30
C TYR A 177 9.83 9.69 -10.29
N GLN A 178 9.82 10.38 -11.43
CA GLN A 178 10.27 11.78 -11.54
C GLN A 178 9.45 12.75 -10.66
N LEU A 179 8.17 12.44 -10.44
CA LEU A 179 7.28 13.20 -9.55
C LEU A 179 7.42 12.83 -8.06
N GLY A 180 8.27 11.84 -7.72
CA GLY A 180 8.42 11.35 -6.35
C GLY A 180 7.29 10.44 -5.87
N SER A 181 6.38 10.04 -6.75
CA SER A 181 5.27 9.13 -6.41
C SER A 181 5.70 7.67 -6.32
N VAL A 182 6.80 7.31 -6.96
CA VAL A 182 7.46 5.99 -6.93
C VAL A 182 8.80 6.16 -6.25
N SER A 183 9.09 5.28 -5.29
CA SER A 183 10.30 5.35 -4.44
C SER A 183 11.52 4.72 -5.11
N ALA A 184 11.31 3.69 -5.94
CA ALA A 184 12.35 3.06 -6.76
C ALA A 184 11.76 2.61 -8.10
N LEU A 185 12.52 2.82 -9.18
CA LEU A 185 12.17 2.38 -10.54
C LEU A 185 13.30 1.48 -11.04
N VAL A 186 12.93 0.27 -11.47
CA VAL A 186 13.90 -0.76 -11.84
C VAL A 186 13.41 -1.56 -13.06
N PRO A 187 14.28 -2.27 -13.78
CA PRO A 187 13.85 -3.26 -14.77
C PRO A 187 12.95 -4.35 -14.13
N PRO A 188 11.99 -4.93 -14.87
CA PRO A 188 11.15 -6.01 -14.35
C PRO A 188 11.92 -7.21 -13.79
N THR A 189 13.11 -7.49 -14.33
CA THR A 189 14.01 -8.57 -13.88
C THR A 189 14.59 -8.33 -12.49
N ASP A 190 14.65 -7.08 -12.03
CA ASP A 190 15.29 -6.69 -10.78
C ASP A 190 14.29 -6.45 -9.64
N ILE A 191 12.99 -6.41 -9.95
CA ILE A 191 11.99 -5.94 -9.01
C ILE A 191 11.90 -6.78 -7.74
N GLU A 192 12.03 -8.11 -7.87
CA GLU A 192 12.00 -9.02 -6.73
C GLU A 192 13.20 -8.81 -5.80
N ARG A 193 14.37 -8.68 -6.38
CA ARG A 193 15.61 -8.44 -5.63
C ARG A 193 15.54 -7.10 -4.88
N VAL A 194 15.13 -6.02 -5.57
CA VAL A 194 15.05 -4.69 -4.95
C VAL A 194 13.96 -4.64 -3.88
N ALA A 195 12.80 -5.27 -4.12
CA ALA A 195 11.75 -5.35 -3.11
C ALA A 195 12.21 -6.11 -1.86
N ALA A 196 12.91 -7.25 -2.03
CA ALA A 196 13.48 -8.02 -0.93
C ALA A 196 14.53 -7.21 -0.15
N GLU A 197 15.44 -6.51 -0.83
CA GLU A 197 16.44 -5.66 -0.20
C GLU A 197 15.82 -4.52 0.63
N TRP A 198 14.78 -3.88 0.12
CA TRP A 198 14.09 -2.80 0.83
C TRP A 198 13.33 -3.31 2.05
N THR A 199 12.61 -4.40 1.90
CA THR A 199 11.85 -4.99 3.01
C THR A 199 12.75 -5.56 4.09
N ALA A 200 13.89 -6.15 3.74
CA ALA A 200 14.90 -6.60 4.70
C ALA A 200 15.46 -5.40 5.50
N ARG A 201 15.88 -4.32 4.82
CA ARG A 201 16.34 -3.10 5.52
C ARG A 201 15.27 -2.52 6.46
N ILE A 202 14.01 -2.56 6.07
CA ILE A 202 12.90 -2.12 6.92
C ILE A 202 12.75 -3.05 8.12
N ALA A 203 12.80 -4.37 7.91
CA ALA A 203 12.65 -5.36 8.96
C ALA A 203 13.80 -5.35 9.99
N ASP A 204 15.00 -4.99 9.54
CA ASP A 204 16.22 -4.89 10.38
C ASP A 204 16.23 -3.62 11.26
N ASN A 205 15.40 -2.61 10.95
CA ASN A 205 15.33 -1.38 11.72
C ASN A 205 14.41 -1.50 12.94
N ALA A 206 14.62 -0.61 13.94
CA ALA A 206 13.81 -0.55 15.16
C ALA A 206 12.33 -0.28 14.86
N PRO A 207 11.42 -1.24 15.13
CA PRO A 207 10.02 -1.13 14.70
C PRO A 207 9.25 -0.04 15.43
N LEU A 208 9.57 0.25 16.69
CA LEU A 208 8.93 1.32 17.45
C LEU A 208 9.30 2.70 16.87
N THR A 209 10.57 2.89 16.48
CA THR A 209 11.01 4.11 15.81
C THR A 209 10.29 4.33 14.48
N ILE A 210 10.16 3.27 13.67
CA ILE A 210 9.45 3.32 12.39
C ILE A 210 7.96 3.63 12.61
N ALA A 211 7.33 2.98 13.58
CA ALA A 211 5.91 3.21 13.89
C ALA A 211 5.66 4.66 14.34
N ALA A 212 6.51 5.19 15.21
CA ALA A 212 6.45 6.58 15.65
C ALA A 212 6.62 7.57 14.48
N ALA A 213 7.64 7.35 13.64
CA ALA A 213 7.88 8.17 12.45
C ALA A 213 6.70 8.13 11.46
N LYS A 214 6.15 6.95 11.19
CA LYS A 214 4.98 6.79 10.32
C LYS A 214 3.76 7.51 10.89
N ALA A 215 3.49 7.39 12.20
CA ALA A 215 2.40 8.09 12.86
C ALA A 215 2.55 9.62 12.75
N ALA A 216 3.76 10.14 12.98
CA ALA A 216 4.06 11.58 12.87
C ALA A 216 3.87 12.10 11.43
N ILE A 217 4.41 11.39 10.42
CA ILE A 217 4.24 11.74 9.00
C ILE A 217 2.75 11.83 8.66
N ARG A 218 1.95 10.85 9.10
CA ARG A 218 0.51 10.80 8.82
C ARG A 218 -0.28 11.88 9.56
N ALA A 219 0.11 12.17 10.79
CA ALA A 219 -0.49 13.26 11.58
C ALA A 219 -0.33 14.60 10.85
N HIS A 220 0.89 14.92 10.40
CA HIS A 220 1.17 16.14 9.66
C HIS A 220 0.45 16.20 8.30
N LEU A 221 0.45 15.11 7.53
CA LEU A 221 -0.25 15.05 6.24
C LEU A 221 -1.78 15.13 6.37
N SER A 222 -2.35 14.73 7.52
CA SER A 222 -3.80 14.79 7.74
C SER A 222 -4.31 16.11 8.32
N GLY A 223 -3.42 16.93 8.90
CA GLY A 223 -3.78 18.15 9.66
C GLY A 223 -4.58 17.87 10.93
N ALA A 224 -4.70 16.61 11.38
CA ALA A 224 -5.50 16.24 12.55
C ALA A 224 -4.67 16.30 13.83
N THR A 225 -4.95 17.29 14.70
CA THR A 225 -4.23 17.49 15.97
C THR A 225 -4.28 16.28 16.91
N ALA A 226 -5.41 15.54 16.94
CA ALA A 226 -5.53 14.33 17.75
C ALA A 226 -4.50 13.24 17.35
N ARG A 227 -4.10 13.18 16.09
CA ARG A 227 -3.07 12.25 15.62
C ARG A 227 -1.66 12.64 16.03
N LEU A 228 -1.41 13.93 16.29
CA LEU A 228 -0.12 14.39 16.81
C LEU A 228 0.13 13.88 18.22
N ALA A 229 -0.87 13.91 19.10
CA ALA A 229 -0.74 13.37 20.45
C ALA A 229 -0.40 11.87 20.46
N GLU A 230 -0.99 11.09 19.55
CA GLU A 230 -0.64 9.67 19.40
C GLU A 230 0.80 9.50 18.87
N ALA A 231 1.22 10.31 17.91
CA ALA A 231 2.59 10.30 17.39
C ALA A 231 3.62 10.65 18.48
N GLU A 232 3.33 11.64 19.34
CA GLU A 232 4.17 12.01 20.48
C GLU A 232 4.28 10.88 21.50
N ARG A 233 3.17 10.20 21.79
CA ARG A 233 3.16 9.02 22.68
C ARG A 233 4.05 7.89 22.12
N LEU A 234 3.94 7.59 20.84
CA LEU A 234 4.76 6.57 20.17
C LEU A 234 6.25 6.96 20.12
N TYR A 235 6.54 8.24 19.91
CA TYR A 235 7.90 8.76 19.98
C TYR A 235 8.51 8.54 21.37
N ALA A 236 7.80 8.93 22.44
CA ALA A 236 8.27 8.72 23.79
C ALA A 236 8.46 7.23 24.14
N ALA A 237 7.58 6.36 23.64
CA ALA A 237 7.72 4.92 23.83
C ALA A 237 8.96 4.36 23.09
N ALA A 238 9.25 4.84 21.89
CA ALA A 238 10.46 4.45 21.15
C ALA A 238 11.75 4.88 21.89
N ASP A 239 11.77 6.09 22.44
CA ASP A 239 12.93 6.61 23.20
C ASP A 239 13.17 5.85 24.53
N ALA A 240 12.11 5.33 25.15
CA ALA A 240 12.20 4.52 26.37
C ALA A 240 12.41 3.02 26.13
N SER A 241 12.54 2.59 24.87
CA SER A 241 12.57 1.17 24.46
C SER A 241 13.91 0.49 24.73
N ALA A 242 13.87 -0.84 24.87
CA ALA A 242 15.08 -1.66 24.86
C ALA A 242 15.82 -1.59 23.50
N ASP A 243 15.09 -1.37 22.40
CA ASP A 243 15.66 -1.18 21.08
C ASP A 243 16.56 0.08 21.02
N TYR A 244 16.17 1.18 21.68
CA TYR A 244 17.03 2.37 21.75
C TYR A 244 18.32 2.11 22.53
N ALA A 245 18.23 1.37 23.64
CA ALA A 245 19.40 0.97 24.41
C ALA A 245 20.33 0.05 23.60
N GLU A 246 19.73 -0.92 22.88
CA GLU A 246 20.48 -1.83 21.98
C GLU A 246 21.14 -1.05 20.84
N GLY A 247 20.44 -0.13 20.20
CA GLY A 247 21.01 0.68 19.11
C GLY A 247 22.24 1.46 19.55
N ARG A 248 22.19 2.11 20.72
CA ARG A 248 23.35 2.82 21.30
C ARG A 248 24.53 1.89 21.61
N ARG A 249 24.24 0.73 22.20
CA ARG A 249 25.26 -0.28 22.51
C ARG A 249 25.91 -0.82 21.24
N ALA A 250 25.11 -1.25 20.26
CA ALA A 250 25.59 -1.78 19.00
C ALA A 250 26.44 -0.76 18.23
N PHE A 251 26.03 0.52 18.25
CA PHE A 251 26.82 1.60 17.65
C PHE A 251 28.20 1.76 18.31
N ALA A 252 28.26 1.76 19.66
CA ALA A 252 29.53 1.85 20.40
C ALA A 252 30.44 0.64 20.15
N GLU A 253 29.86 -0.55 20.02
CA GLU A 253 30.54 -1.81 19.75
C GLU A 253 30.86 -2.05 18.26
N LYS A 254 30.42 -1.16 17.35
CA LYS A 254 30.58 -1.26 15.88
C LYS A 254 30.04 -2.57 15.31
N ARG A 255 28.90 -3.04 15.79
CA ARG A 255 28.17 -4.23 15.30
C ARG A 255 26.77 -3.88 14.82
N ALA A 256 26.15 -4.78 14.07
CA ALA A 256 24.74 -4.67 13.74
C ALA A 256 23.88 -4.78 15.01
N PRO A 257 22.84 -3.92 15.17
CA PRO A 257 21.89 -4.03 16.26
C PRO A 257 20.93 -5.21 16.04
N ARG A 258 20.27 -5.64 17.14
CA ARG A 258 19.21 -6.66 17.11
C ARG A 258 17.96 -6.10 17.78
N PHE A 259 17.06 -5.58 16.97
CA PHE A 259 15.86 -4.95 17.46
C PHE A 259 14.71 -5.96 17.64
N THR A 260 14.05 -5.88 18.79
CA THR A 260 12.96 -6.79 19.20
C THR A 260 11.58 -6.13 19.16
N GLY A 261 11.53 -4.79 19.21
CA GLY A 261 10.28 -4.05 19.27
C GLY A 261 9.77 -3.88 20.71
N SER A 262 10.65 -3.87 21.68
CA SER A 262 10.30 -3.78 23.10
C SER A 262 11.08 -2.68 23.82
#